data_5bcf07b3daab4a4432c83b515dd193e3
#
_entry.id   5bcf07b3daab4a4432c83b515dd193e3
#
_cell.length_a   1.000
_cell.length_b   1.000
_cell.length_c   1.000
_cell.angle_alpha   90.00
_cell.angle_beta   90.00
_cell.angle_gamma   90.00
#
_symmetry.space_group_name_H-M   'P 1'
#
loop_
_entity.id
_entity.type
_entity.pdbx_description
1 polymer ?
#
loop_
_entity_poly.entity_id
_entity_poly.type
_entity_poly.pdbx_seq_one_letter_code
_entity_poly.pdbx_strand_id
1 'polypeptide(L)'
;LAPSMYTGNQNDGTGKRYKYHQTKRNTLLDFYANYDKELKDHHINVMGGYGWQRFWYKNNSVTTDTEGKELATPQHAEAELYLLSFYGRVNYSWKQRYMLTATLRADASSRFSPDNRWGYFPSVAAAWRVNEEAFLSNFKALSDLKLRLSYGQTGQQSIGSYYQHLPTYT
;
A
#
# COMPACT_ATOMS: atom_id res chain seq x y z
N LEU A 1 -5.52 16.37 -32.07
CA LEU A 1 -6.86 16.51 -32.63
C LEU A 1 -6.99 15.59 -33.83
N ALA A 2 -7.88 14.60 -33.76
CA ALA A 2 -8.09 13.68 -34.87
C ALA A 2 -9.17 14.23 -35.81
N PRO A 3 -8.88 14.44 -37.08
CA PRO A 3 -9.90 14.66 -38.09
C PRO A 3 -10.85 13.49 -38.14
N SER A 4 -12.04 13.69 -38.74
CA SER A 4 -13.10 12.66 -38.84
C SER A 4 -12.62 11.31 -39.36
N MET A 5 -11.66 11.32 -40.27
CA MET A 5 -11.09 10.09 -40.84
C MET A 5 -10.37 9.18 -39.85
N TYR A 6 -10.02 9.70 -38.66
CA TYR A 6 -9.32 8.94 -37.62
C TYR A 6 -10.21 8.60 -36.43
N THR A 7 -11.45 8.98 -36.42
CA THR A 7 -12.37 8.75 -35.30
C THR A 7 -13.16 7.43 -35.37
N GLY A 8 -12.67 6.47 -36.10
CA GLY A 8 -13.28 5.15 -36.20
C GLY A 8 -14.61 5.16 -36.97
N ASN A 9 -15.54 4.31 -36.57
CA ASN A 9 -16.83 4.11 -37.29
C ASN A 9 -17.85 5.23 -37.14
N GLN A 10 -17.44 6.45 -36.84
CA GLN A 10 -18.36 7.59 -36.78
C GLN A 10 -18.58 8.14 -38.20
N ASN A 11 -19.76 7.90 -38.75
CA ASN A 11 -20.09 8.21 -40.13
C ASN A 11 -20.66 9.63 -40.33
N ASP A 12 -20.59 10.47 -39.31
CA ASP A 12 -21.14 11.82 -39.35
C ASP A 12 -20.22 12.85 -40.03
N GLY A 13 -19.01 12.43 -40.43
CA GLY A 13 -18.04 13.31 -41.09
C GLY A 13 -17.44 14.37 -40.18
N THR A 14 -17.82 14.42 -38.92
CA THR A 14 -17.31 15.38 -37.93
C THR A 14 -16.27 14.74 -37.01
N GLY A 15 -15.17 15.43 -36.82
CA GLY A 15 -14.14 14.98 -35.84
C GLY A 15 -14.61 15.18 -34.41
N LYS A 16 -14.14 14.35 -33.50
CA LYS A 16 -14.43 14.48 -32.07
C LYS A 16 -13.20 14.97 -31.32
N ARG A 17 -13.39 15.89 -30.38
CA ARG A 17 -12.39 16.37 -29.43
C ARG A 17 -12.77 15.91 -28.04
N TYR A 18 -11.88 15.16 -27.42
CA TYR A 18 -11.99 14.78 -26.02
C TYR A 18 -11.06 15.66 -25.17
N LYS A 19 -11.65 16.46 -24.29
CA LYS A 19 -10.90 17.28 -23.33
C LYS A 19 -11.15 16.73 -21.95
N TYR A 20 -10.09 16.55 -21.19
CA TYR A 20 -10.21 16.17 -19.78
C TYR A 20 -9.27 17.03 -18.93
N HIS A 21 -9.71 17.33 -17.73
CA HIS A 21 -8.93 17.96 -16.69
C HIS A 21 -8.96 17.08 -15.45
N GLN A 22 -7.80 16.57 -15.08
CA GLN A 22 -7.65 15.68 -13.96
C GLN A 22 -6.79 16.33 -12.88
N THR A 23 -7.29 16.36 -11.65
CA THR A 23 -6.54 16.81 -10.48
C THR A 23 -6.45 15.66 -9.50
N LYS A 24 -5.22 15.35 -9.05
CA LYS A 24 -4.95 14.37 -8.00
C LYS A 24 -4.20 15.06 -6.88
N ARG A 25 -4.67 14.85 -5.65
CA ARG A 25 -3.99 15.35 -4.44
C ARG A 25 -3.86 14.21 -3.45
N ASN A 26 -2.63 13.95 -3.06
CA ASN A 26 -2.31 12.97 -2.03
C ASN A 26 -1.74 13.70 -0.82
N THR A 27 -2.27 13.41 0.35
CA THR A 27 -1.77 13.95 1.62
C THR A 27 -1.39 12.75 2.48
N LEU A 28 -0.19 12.80 3.06
CA LEU A 28 0.35 11.78 3.93
C LEU A 28 0.74 12.41 5.26
N LEU A 29 0.35 11.77 6.34
CA LEU A 29 0.88 11.99 7.68
C LEU A 29 1.39 10.66 8.20
N ASP A 30 2.64 10.61 8.62
CA ASP A 30 3.26 9.44 9.24
C ASP A 30 3.98 9.87 10.52
N PHE A 31 3.71 9.15 11.59
CA PHE A 31 4.34 9.36 12.88
C PHE A 31 4.78 8.02 13.46
N TYR A 32 6.02 7.94 13.91
CA TYR A 32 6.50 6.74 14.58
C TYR A 32 7.45 7.09 15.74
N ALA A 33 7.49 6.19 16.70
CA ALA A 33 8.44 6.22 17.79
C ALA A 33 9.25 4.92 17.79
N ASN A 34 10.52 5.03 18.05
CA ASN A 34 11.43 3.90 18.16
C ASN A 34 12.16 3.95 19.49
N TYR A 35 12.18 2.82 20.20
CA TYR A 35 12.91 2.63 21.42
C TYR A 35 13.91 1.51 21.25
N ASP A 36 15.17 1.78 21.59
CA ASP A 36 16.28 0.83 21.48
C ASP A 36 16.96 0.69 22.82
N LYS A 37 17.21 -0.54 23.25
CA LYS A 37 17.85 -0.84 24.53
C LYS A 37 18.76 -2.06 24.45
N GLU A 38 19.99 -1.87 24.85
CA GLU A 38 20.96 -2.94 25.09
C GLU A 38 21.08 -3.23 26.58
N LEU A 39 20.97 -4.50 26.94
CA LEU A 39 21.09 -5.03 28.30
C LEU A 39 22.02 -6.23 28.28
N LYS A 40 23.33 -6.02 28.46
CA LYS A 40 24.36 -7.08 28.36
C LYS A 40 24.24 -7.85 27.03
N ASP A 41 23.81 -9.11 27.15
CA ASP A 41 23.65 -10.02 26.00
C ASP A 41 22.32 -9.84 25.26
N HIS A 42 21.42 -8.97 25.74
CA HIS A 42 20.08 -8.77 25.19
C HIS A 42 20.00 -7.43 24.49
N HIS A 43 19.46 -7.42 23.30
CA HIS A 43 19.13 -6.22 22.56
C HIS A 43 17.64 -6.23 22.19
N ILE A 44 16.95 -5.18 22.56
CA ILE A 44 15.51 -4.99 22.31
C ILE A 44 15.32 -3.69 21.56
N ASN A 45 14.67 -3.77 20.41
CA ASN A 45 14.23 -2.62 19.64
C ASN A 45 12.72 -2.71 19.44
N VAL A 46 12.00 -1.69 19.89
CA VAL A 46 10.54 -1.59 19.76
C VAL A 46 10.20 -0.36 18.96
N MET A 47 9.41 -0.52 17.92
CA MET A 47 8.90 0.55 17.08
C MET A 47 7.38 0.48 17.05
N GLY A 48 6.71 1.63 17.18
CA GLY A 48 5.29 1.78 16.97
C GLY A 48 5.01 3.03 16.17
N GLY A 49 4.00 2.99 15.32
CA GLY A 49 3.69 4.11 14.46
C GLY A 49 2.25 4.15 13.98
N TYR A 50 1.92 5.27 13.42
CA TYR A 50 0.63 5.64 12.88
C TYR A 50 0.81 6.32 11.54
N GLY A 51 0.07 5.87 10.53
CA GLY A 51 0.05 6.46 9.21
C GLY A 51 -1.36 6.84 8.80
N TRP A 52 -1.52 8.01 8.21
CA TRP A 52 -2.78 8.46 7.62
C TRP A 52 -2.51 8.97 6.22
N GLN A 53 -3.32 8.52 5.25
CA GLN A 53 -3.25 8.96 3.86
C GLN A 53 -4.63 9.33 3.34
N ARG A 54 -4.67 10.42 2.58
CA ARG A 54 -5.83 10.87 1.83
C ARG A 54 -5.46 10.96 0.36
N PHE A 55 -6.19 10.26 -0.48
CA PHE A 55 -6.14 10.37 -1.93
C PHE A 55 -7.41 11.07 -2.39
N TRP A 56 -7.25 12.20 -3.02
CA TRP A 56 -8.36 12.91 -3.65
C TRP A 56 -8.14 12.98 -5.15
N TYR A 57 -9.19 12.66 -5.87
CA TYR A 57 -9.19 12.60 -7.31
C TYR A 57 -10.40 13.33 -7.85
N LYS A 58 -10.19 14.24 -8.82
CA LYS A 58 -11.25 14.92 -9.56
C LYS A 58 -10.94 14.84 -11.04
N ASN A 59 -11.93 14.44 -11.81
CA ASN A 59 -11.87 14.40 -13.26
C ASN A 59 -13.07 15.11 -13.85
N ASN A 60 -12.82 16.05 -14.75
CA ASN A 60 -13.82 16.69 -15.56
C ASN A 60 -13.48 16.37 -17.01
N SER A 61 -14.44 15.80 -17.73
CA SER A 61 -14.25 15.50 -19.15
C SER A 61 -15.44 15.97 -19.99
N VAL A 62 -15.15 16.45 -21.19
CA VAL A 62 -16.14 16.87 -22.16
C VAL A 62 -15.74 16.38 -23.55
N THR A 63 -16.71 15.92 -24.30
CA THR A 63 -16.56 15.55 -25.71
C THR A 63 -17.27 16.60 -26.57
N THR A 64 -16.52 17.22 -27.46
CA THR A 64 -17.05 18.23 -28.40
C THR A 64 -16.79 17.81 -29.85
N ASP A 65 -17.51 18.39 -30.79
CA ASP A 65 -17.14 18.34 -32.20
C ASP A 65 -15.96 19.28 -32.52
N THR A 66 -15.65 19.41 -33.81
CA THR A 66 -14.59 20.30 -34.29
C THR A 66 -14.93 21.78 -34.15
N GLU A 67 -16.17 22.14 -34.06
CA GLU A 67 -16.68 23.50 -33.90
C GLU A 67 -16.80 23.89 -32.42
N GLY A 68 -16.69 22.92 -31.51
CA GLY A 68 -16.76 23.16 -30.07
C GLY A 68 -18.11 22.88 -29.43
N LYS A 69 -19.09 22.36 -30.21
CA LYS A 69 -20.40 21.97 -29.70
C LYS A 69 -20.26 20.69 -28.87
N GLU A 70 -20.90 20.65 -27.72
CA GLU A 70 -20.90 19.47 -26.86
C GLU A 70 -21.69 18.31 -27.49
N LEU A 71 -21.03 17.17 -27.64
CA LEU A 71 -21.59 15.94 -28.18
C LEU A 71 -22.14 15.00 -27.12
N ALA A 72 -21.72 15.18 -25.89
CA ALA A 72 -22.16 14.41 -24.72
C ALA A 72 -22.18 15.29 -23.47
N THR A 73 -23.03 14.92 -22.52
CA THR A 73 -23.07 15.58 -21.20
C THR A 73 -21.68 15.55 -20.56
N PRO A 74 -21.16 16.70 -20.07
CA PRO A 74 -19.90 16.73 -19.35
C PRO A 74 -19.89 15.74 -18.20
N GLN A 75 -18.83 14.96 -18.11
CA GLN A 75 -18.67 13.98 -17.05
C GLN A 75 -17.85 14.59 -15.92
N HIS A 76 -18.39 14.52 -14.72
CA HIS A 76 -17.71 14.94 -13.48
C HIS A 76 -17.56 13.72 -12.59
N ALA A 77 -16.34 13.37 -12.28
CA ALA A 77 -16.03 12.30 -11.33
C ALA A 77 -15.16 12.85 -10.22
N GLU A 78 -15.59 12.63 -8.99
CA GLU A 78 -14.82 12.97 -7.80
C GLU A 78 -14.80 11.76 -6.88
N ALA A 79 -13.64 11.41 -6.36
CA ALA A 79 -13.47 10.30 -5.46
C ALA A 79 -12.44 10.62 -4.40
N GLU A 80 -12.71 10.16 -3.19
CA GLU A 80 -11.80 10.23 -2.06
C GLU A 80 -11.54 8.85 -1.49
N LEU A 81 -10.31 8.63 -1.08
CA LEU A 81 -9.88 7.44 -0.40
C LEU A 81 -9.08 7.83 0.83
N TYR A 82 -9.43 7.27 1.96
CA TYR A 82 -8.70 7.38 3.21
C TYR A 82 -8.12 6.04 3.59
N LEU A 83 -6.85 6.06 3.95
CA LEU A 83 -6.13 4.92 4.51
C LEU A 83 -5.62 5.31 5.89
N LEU A 84 -5.81 4.43 6.85
CA LEU A 84 -5.37 4.56 8.22
C LEU A 84 -4.59 3.32 8.59
N SER A 85 -3.41 3.48 9.17
CA SER A 85 -2.54 2.38 9.53
C SER A 85 -2.00 2.56 10.93
N PHE A 86 -2.07 1.52 11.74
CA PHE A 86 -1.30 1.39 12.97
C PHE A 86 -0.32 0.24 12.81
N TYR A 87 0.90 0.43 13.21
CA TYR A 87 1.89 -0.62 13.12
C TYR A 87 2.81 -0.65 14.33
N GLY A 88 3.21 -1.87 14.69
CA GLY A 88 4.16 -2.11 15.74
C GLY A 88 5.13 -3.22 15.36
N ARG A 89 6.39 -3.08 15.78
CA ARG A 89 7.43 -4.07 15.56
C ARG A 89 8.27 -4.20 16.81
N VAL A 90 8.57 -5.42 17.16
CA VAL A 90 9.51 -5.76 18.21
C VAL A 90 10.60 -6.63 17.60
N ASN A 91 11.84 -6.19 17.74
CA ASN A 91 13.03 -6.96 17.42
C ASN A 91 13.72 -7.29 18.73
N TYR A 92 14.02 -8.54 18.92
CA TYR A 92 14.77 -9.03 20.06
C TYR A 92 15.95 -9.86 19.60
N SER A 93 17.12 -9.64 20.19
CA SER A 93 18.25 -10.52 19.97
C SER A 93 18.94 -10.87 21.29
N TRP A 94 19.33 -12.13 21.40
CA TRP A 94 20.11 -12.65 22.51
C TRP A 94 21.47 -13.13 22.04
N LYS A 95 22.51 -12.57 22.64
CA LYS A 95 23.94 -12.84 22.30
C LYS A 95 24.24 -12.65 20.82
N GLN A 96 23.41 -11.87 20.11
CA GLN A 96 23.46 -11.73 18.65
C GLN A 96 23.36 -13.05 17.86
N ARG A 97 23.05 -14.16 18.54
CA ARG A 97 22.89 -15.50 17.95
C ARG A 97 21.44 -15.81 17.62
N TYR A 98 20.54 -15.53 18.54
CA TYR A 98 19.11 -15.79 18.41
C TYR A 98 18.40 -14.46 18.22
N MET A 99 17.68 -14.34 17.11
CA MET A 99 16.96 -13.12 16.76
C MET A 99 15.49 -13.46 16.52
N LEU A 100 14.61 -12.65 17.10
CA LEU A 100 13.17 -12.74 16.93
C LEU A 100 12.64 -11.38 16.50
N THR A 101 11.82 -11.36 15.48
CA THR A 101 11.07 -10.18 15.04
C THR A 101 9.59 -10.51 15.05
N ALA A 102 8.79 -9.69 15.71
CA ALA A 102 7.34 -9.74 15.62
C ALA A 102 6.81 -8.40 15.11
N THR A 103 5.86 -8.43 14.17
CA THR A 103 5.23 -7.23 13.63
C THR A 103 3.71 -7.43 13.62
N LEU A 104 2.99 -6.41 14.00
CA LEU A 104 1.55 -6.32 13.84
C LEU A 104 1.23 -5.03 13.11
N ARG A 105 0.42 -5.12 12.05
CA ARG A 105 -0.10 -3.98 11.33
C ARG A 105 -1.62 -4.07 11.26
N ALA A 106 -2.28 -2.99 11.57
CA ALA A 106 -3.73 -2.83 11.44
C ALA A 106 -3.98 -1.70 10.44
N ASP A 107 -4.62 -2.03 9.33
CA ASP A 107 -4.92 -1.08 8.25
C ASP A 107 -6.43 -0.95 8.08
N ALA A 108 -6.91 0.28 7.96
CA ALA A 108 -8.28 0.57 7.59
C ALA A 108 -8.33 1.34 6.26
N SER A 109 -9.31 0.99 5.42
CA SER A 109 -9.52 1.65 4.14
C SER A 109 -10.98 2.04 3.98
N SER A 110 -11.23 3.27 3.51
CA SER A 110 -12.60 3.72 3.20
C SER A 110 -13.22 3.03 1.98
N ARG A 111 -12.48 2.17 1.28
CA ARG A 111 -13.00 1.32 0.18
C ARG A 111 -13.94 0.23 0.67
N PHE A 112 -13.77 -0.19 1.92
CA PHE A 112 -14.56 -1.27 2.50
C PHE A 112 -15.73 -0.73 3.33
N SER A 113 -16.75 -1.55 3.49
CA SER A 113 -17.88 -1.22 4.36
C SER A 113 -17.42 -0.98 5.80
N PRO A 114 -18.16 -0.21 6.59
CA PRO A 114 -17.81 0.07 7.99
C PRO A 114 -17.47 -1.19 8.80
N ASP A 115 -18.19 -2.28 8.61
CA ASP A 115 -18.03 -3.52 9.37
C ASP A 115 -16.76 -4.33 9.00
N ASN A 116 -16.24 -4.15 7.77
CA ASN A 116 -15.08 -4.88 7.26
C ASN A 116 -13.92 -3.95 6.89
N ARG A 117 -13.86 -2.78 7.47
CA ARG A 117 -12.89 -1.74 7.12
C ARG A 117 -11.48 -2.04 7.60
N TRP A 118 -11.34 -2.81 8.68
CA TRP A 118 -10.06 -3.12 9.30
C TRP A 118 -9.50 -4.47 8.87
N GLY A 119 -8.24 -4.47 8.47
CA GLY A 119 -7.44 -5.66 8.25
C GLY A 119 -6.28 -5.74 9.23
N TYR A 120 -5.98 -6.94 9.74
CA TYR A 120 -4.88 -7.18 10.66
C TYR A 120 -3.86 -8.11 10.01
N PHE A 121 -2.61 -7.71 10.04
CA PHE A 121 -1.51 -8.38 9.35
C PHE A 121 -0.37 -8.67 10.32
N PRO A 122 -0.46 -9.78 11.08
CA PRO A 122 0.62 -10.22 11.94
C PRO A 122 1.73 -10.87 11.13
N SER A 123 2.97 -10.71 11.58
CA SER A 123 4.10 -11.48 11.09
C SER A 123 5.10 -11.78 12.20
N VAL A 124 5.79 -12.90 12.09
CA VAL A 124 6.84 -13.31 12.99
C VAL A 124 8.00 -13.91 12.19
N ALA A 125 9.22 -13.60 12.60
CA ALA A 125 10.43 -14.18 12.02
C ALA A 125 11.41 -14.52 13.12
N ALA A 126 12.05 -15.67 12.99
CA ALA A 126 13.15 -16.09 13.86
C ALA A 126 14.41 -16.31 13.01
N ALA A 127 15.56 -15.99 13.57
CA ALA A 127 16.84 -16.26 12.93
C ALA A 127 17.84 -16.77 13.99
N TRP A 128 18.64 -17.74 13.58
CA TRP A 128 19.65 -18.36 14.40
C TRP A 128 21.00 -18.37 13.67
N ARG A 129 22.02 -17.79 14.28
CA ARG A 129 23.40 -17.88 13.80
C ARG A 129 24.04 -19.15 14.31
N VAL A 130 24.01 -20.18 13.52
CA VAL A 130 24.48 -21.53 13.90
C VAL A 130 26.00 -21.57 14.01
N ASN A 131 26.69 -20.76 13.21
CA ASN A 131 28.17 -20.66 13.25
C ASN A 131 28.73 -20.12 14.58
N GLU A 132 27.92 -19.41 15.37
CA GLU A 132 28.30 -18.89 16.69
C GLU A 132 28.17 -19.94 17.82
N GLU A 133 27.70 -21.15 17.50
CA GLU A 133 27.51 -22.21 18.48
C GLU A 133 28.81 -22.97 18.74
N ALA A 134 28.99 -23.42 20.00
CA ALA A 134 30.21 -24.08 20.43
C ALA A 134 30.54 -25.37 19.61
N PHE A 135 29.54 -26.07 19.12
CA PHE A 135 29.74 -27.28 18.32
C PHE A 135 30.25 -27.03 16.89
N LEU A 136 30.11 -25.77 16.38
CA LEU A 136 30.63 -25.38 15.06
C LEU A 136 31.84 -24.47 15.13
N SER A 137 32.24 -23.99 16.33
CA SER A 137 33.34 -23.05 16.50
C SER A 137 34.69 -23.55 15.94
N ASN A 138 34.87 -24.86 15.86
CA ASN A 138 36.08 -25.49 15.31
C ASN A 138 36.04 -25.73 13.80
N PHE A 139 34.91 -25.46 13.14
CA PHE A 139 34.72 -25.75 11.71
C PHE A 139 35.10 -24.52 10.86
N LYS A 140 36.42 -24.34 10.65
CA LYS A 140 36.99 -23.18 9.94
C LYS A 140 36.55 -22.99 8.49
N ALA A 141 35.94 -24.01 7.87
CA ALA A 141 35.45 -23.93 6.51
C ALA A 141 34.11 -23.17 6.39
N LEU A 142 33.43 -22.90 7.51
CA LEU A 142 32.12 -22.25 7.55
C LEU A 142 32.23 -20.85 8.15
N SER A 143 32.25 -19.81 7.31
CA SER A 143 32.44 -18.42 7.75
C SER A 143 31.16 -17.82 8.34
N ASP A 144 30.00 -18.15 7.80
CA ASP A 144 28.68 -17.70 8.29
C ASP A 144 27.60 -18.73 7.93
N LEU A 145 26.85 -19.16 8.93
CA LEU A 145 25.68 -20.01 8.77
C LEU A 145 24.53 -19.45 9.59
N LYS A 146 23.51 -18.95 8.90
CA LYS A 146 22.34 -18.36 9.50
C LYS A 146 21.06 -19.05 9.00
N LEU A 147 20.34 -19.67 9.91
CA LEU A 147 19.01 -20.21 9.64
C LEU A 147 17.95 -19.14 9.89
N ARG A 148 16.98 -19.01 8.97
CA ARG A 148 15.85 -18.10 9.12
C ARG A 148 14.55 -18.82 8.85
N LEU A 149 13.54 -18.52 9.66
CA LEU A 149 12.17 -18.97 9.50
C LEU A 149 11.26 -17.76 9.69
N SER A 150 10.27 -17.61 8.80
CA SER A 150 9.30 -16.52 8.92
C SER A 150 7.92 -16.97 8.49
N TYR A 151 6.93 -16.38 9.15
CA TYR A 151 5.52 -16.51 8.81
C TYR A 151 4.88 -15.14 8.87
N GLY A 152 3.98 -14.85 7.92
CA GLY A 152 3.27 -13.57 7.90
C GLY A 152 2.00 -13.65 7.07
N GLN A 153 1.03 -12.85 7.46
CA GLN A 153 -0.20 -12.63 6.73
C GLN A 153 -0.14 -11.26 6.04
N THR A 154 -0.47 -11.23 4.76
CA THR A 154 -0.55 -10.00 3.96
C THR A 154 -1.96 -9.80 3.43
N GLY A 155 -2.35 -8.54 3.23
CA GLY A 155 -3.63 -8.18 2.63
C GLY A 155 -3.44 -7.34 1.37
N GLN A 156 -4.44 -7.38 0.49
CA GLN A 156 -4.49 -6.57 -0.70
C GLN A 156 -5.63 -5.55 -0.58
N GLN A 157 -5.32 -4.27 -0.72
CA GLN A 157 -6.30 -3.17 -0.70
C GLN A 157 -6.70 -2.69 -2.10
N SER A 158 -5.93 -3.06 -3.13
CA SER A 158 -6.17 -2.63 -4.51
C SER A 158 -7.15 -3.55 -5.21
N ILE A 159 -8.44 -3.25 -5.12
CA ILE A 159 -9.55 -4.02 -5.68
C ILE A 159 -10.28 -3.29 -6.82
N GLY A 160 -9.60 -2.38 -7.51
CA GLY A 160 -10.06 -1.77 -8.76
C GLY A 160 -11.01 -0.56 -8.64
N SER A 161 -11.94 -0.50 -7.67
CA SER A 161 -12.89 0.61 -7.49
C SER A 161 -12.74 1.31 -6.15
N TYR A 162 -13.09 2.60 -6.09
CA TYR A 162 -13.07 3.40 -4.85
C TYR A 162 -14.26 3.12 -3.92
N TYR A 163 -15.40 2.64 -4.47
CA TYR A 163 -16.67 2.48 -3.75
C TYR A 163 -17.33 1.13 -4.03
N GLN A 164 -16.56 0.06 -3.95
CA GLN A 164 -17.09 -1.29 -4.23
C GLN A 164 -18.15 -1.79 -3.26
N HIS A 165 -18.25 -1.19 -2.08
CA HIS A 165 -19.26 -1.54 -1.08
C HIS A 165 -20.63 -0.91 -1.33
N LEU A 166 -20.73 0.01 -2.30
CA LEU A 166 -22.00 0.60 -2.68
C LEU A 166 -22.68 -0.25 -3.77
N PRO A 167 -23.98 -0.55 -3.63
CA PRO A 167 -24.70 -1.24 -4.68
C PRO A 167 -24.77 -0.37 -5.94
N THR A 168 -24.35 -0.91 -7.07
CA THR A 168 -24.51 -0.32 -8.39
C THR A 168 -25.78 -0.90 -9.00
N TYR A 169 -26.79 -0.06 -9.23
CA TYR A 169 -27.98 -0.41 -10.01
C TYR A 169 -27.68 -0.07 -11.48
N THR A 170 -27.82 -1.04 -12.35
CA THR A 170 -27.77 -0.90 -13.81
C THR A 170 -29.18 -0.79 -14.36
#